data_1be469cde2b2de1e2a20ce3d636f4f40
#
_entry.id   1be469cde2b2de1e2a20ce3d636f4f40
#
_cell.length_a   1.000
_cell.length_b   1.000
_cell.length_c   1.000
_cell.angle_alpha   90.00
_cell.angle_beta   90.00
_cell.angle_gamma   90.00
#
_symmetry.space_group_name_H-M   'P 1'
#
loop_
_entity.id
_entity.type
_entity.pdbx_description
1 polymer ?
#
loop_
_entity_poly.entity_id
_entity_poly.type
_entity_poly.pdbx_seq_one_letter_code
_entity_poly.pdbx_strand_id
1 'polypeptide(L)'
;NRLYSLQQTGNKTDKIEMIVLGGTWDFYPRDYKIDFIKQLYDACNTFWALAIINLTGTANWKYAFEITNQDQIQLSSSLEEAIQINETAQHRIIGLTIETRPEFVTDQNCRDRRAMGVTRIEMGVQSTDDAVLDLNKRGHHLAEVEKELHKLRQYAFKFSIHIMPGLYGSTLEKDIQTFRDVYANPYLKPDEIKFYPTSVIPQTELYELYQQGKYQPITTEEISEIIKTTFR
;
A
#
# COMPACT_ATOMS: atom_id res chain seq x y z
N ASN A 1 -18.79 2.17 -4.58
CA ASN A 1 -19.41 1.09 -3.78
C ASN A 1 -18.87 1.08 -2.34
N ARG A 2 -17.52 1.11 -2.10
CA ARG A 2 -16.96 1.02 -0.75
C ARG A 2 -17.41 2.16 0.17
N LEU A 3 -17.39 3.42 -0.30
CA LEU A 3 -17.85 4.57 0.47
C LEU A 3 -19.33 4.43 0.86
N TYR A 4 -20.15 4.01 -0.09
CA TYR A 4 -21.58 3.76 0.19
C TYR A 4 -21.77 2.68 1.27
N SER A 5 -21.07 1.55 1.15
CA SER A 5 -21.13 0.48 2.17
C SER A 5 -20.70 0.98 3.54
N LEU A 6 -19.64 1.80 3.62
CA LEU A 6 -19.16 2.39 4.87
C LEU A 6 -20.20 3.32 5.49
N GLN A 7 -20.86 4.17 4.70
CA GLN A 7 -21.92 5.04 5.17
C GLN A 7 -23.14 4.24 5.70
N GLN A 8 -23.54 3.18 4.97
CA GLN A 8 -24.64 2.32 5.40
C GLN A 8 -24.37 1.60 6.73
N THR A 9 -23.09 1.37 7.05
CA THR A 9 -22.66 0.78 8.33
C THR A 9 -22.33 1.83 9.41
N GLY A 10 -22.70 3.10 9.19
CA GLY A 10 -22.56 4.18 10.17
C GLY A 10 -21.16 4.81 10.22
N ASN A 11 -20.27 4.48 9.30
CA ASN A 11 -18.95 5.09 9.26
C ASN A 11 -18.98 6.48 8.59
N LYS A 12 -18.18 7.41 9.11
CA LYS A 12 -17.92 8.68 8.43
C LYS A 12 -17.04 8.46 7.21
N THR A 13 -17.31 9.22 6.15
CA THR A 13 -16.58 9.14 4.87
C THR A 13 -16.08 10.51 4.38
N ASP A 14 -16.03 11.48 5.28
CA ASP A 14 -15.54 12.84 5.03
C ASP A 14 -14.02 12.90 4.86
N LYS A 15 -13.30 11.92 5.42
CA LYS A 15 -11.85 11.77 5.31
C LYS A 15 -11.50 10.35 4.86
N ILE A 16 -10.83 10.24 3.74
CA ILE A 16 -10.51 8.97 3.11
C ILE A 16 -9.00 8.78 3.09
N GLU A 17 -8.54 7.67 3.67
CA GLU A 17 -7.22 7.12 3.36
C GLU A 17 -7.38 6.05 2.28
N MET A 18 -6.72 6.24 1.16
CA MET A 18 -6.78 5.35 0.01
C MET A 18 -5.46 4.63 -0.16
N ILE A 19 -5.52 3.33 -0.36
CA ILE A 19 -4.33 2.50 -0.60
C ILE A 19 -4.49 1.83 -1.96
N VAL A 20 -3.54 2.08 -2.86
CA VAL A 20 -3.43 1.39 -4.14
C VAL A 20 -2.54 0.17 -3.95
N LEU A 21 -3.17 -1.00 -3.93
CA LEU A 21 -2.52 -2.28 -3.73
C LEU A 21 -2.60 -3.15 -4.99
N GLY A 22 -1.68 -4.09 -5.09
CA GLY A 22 -1.67 -5.11 -6.13
C GLY A 22 -0.62 -4.86 -7.19
N GLY A 23 0.27 -5.84 -7.40
CA GLY A 23 1.37 -5.77 -8.33
C GLY A 23 2.34 -4.62 -8.05
N THR A 24 3.39 -4.52 -8.84
CA THR A 24 4.30 -3.38 -8.73
C THR A 24 3.73 -2.20 -9.50
N TRP A 25 3.18 -1.21 -8.80
CA TRP A 25 2.59 0.00 -9.37
C TRP A 25 3.45 0.66 -10.46
N ASP A 26 4.76 0.65 -10.27
CA ASP A 26 5.69 1.34 -11.14
C ASP A 26 5.87 0.69 -12.51
N PHE A 27 5.45 -0.56 -12.70
CA PHE A 27 5.42 -1.23 -13.99
C PHE A 27 4.36 -0.66 -14.95
N TYR A 28 3.33 -0.03 -14.44
CA TYR A 28 2.29 0.54 -15.30
C TYR A 28 2.79 1.79 -16.04
N PRO A 29 2.33 2.01 -17.29
CA PRO A 29 2.62 3.24 -18.03
C PRO A 29 2.22 4.49 -17.25
N ARG A 30 2.97 5.57 -17.43
CA ARG A 30 2.74 6.83 -16.70
C ARG A 30 1.32 7.36 -16.91
N ASP A 31 0.83 7.34 -18.15
CA ASP A 31 -0.50 7.85 -18.49
C ASP A 31 -1.61 7.03 -17.84
N TYR A 32 -1.45 5.70 -17.80
CA TYR A 32 -2.37 4.83 -17.05
C TYR A 32 -2.41 5.18 -15.56
N LYS A 33 -1.23 5.41 -14.95
CA LYS A 33 -1.15 5.79 -13.52
C LYS A 33 -1.85 7.11 -13.23
N ILE A 34 -1.65 8.11 -14.11
CA ILE A 34 -2.30 9.43 -14.01
C ILE A 34 -3.82 9.29 -14.13
N ASP A 35 -4.28 8.57 -15.14
CA ASP A 35 -5.71 8.37 -15.39
C ASP A 35 -6.37 7.60 -14.23
N PHE A 36 -5.74 6.53 -13.77
CA PHE A 36 -6.24 5.74 -12.63
C PHE A 36 -6.40 6.59 -11.36
N ILE A 37 -5.38 7.37 -11.00
CA ILE A 37 -5.45 8.23 -9.81
C ILE A 37 -6.48 9.35 -10.00
N LYS A 38 -6.56 9.95 -11.19
CA LYS A 38 -7.59 10.93 -11.52
C LYS A 38 -8.99 10.36 -11.30
N GLN A 39 -9.26 9.16 -11.80
CA GLN A 39 -10.56 8.51 -11.64
C GLN A 39 -10.90 8.23 -10.15
N LEU A 40 -9.92 7.94 -9.30
CA LEU A 40 -10.13 7.81 -7.86
C LEU A 40 -10.57 9.13 -7.22
N TYR A 41 -9.91 10.24 -7.58
CA TYR A 41 -10.31 11.58 -7.12
C TYR A 41 -11.70 11.95 -7.64
N ASP A 42 -11.96 11.75 -8.93
CA ASP A 42 -13.26 12.05 -9.54
C ASP A 42 -14.39 11.25 -8.87
N ALA A 43 -14.16 9.97 -8.58
CA ALA A 43 -15.13 9.14 -7.88
C ALA A 43 -15.46 9.66 -6.45
N CYS A 44 -14.48 10.24 -5.77
CA CYS A 44 -14.71 10.88 -4.46
C CYS A 44 -15.39 12.24 -4.60
N ASN A 45 -15.01 13.02 -5.59
CA ASN A 45 -15.57 14.37 -5.87
C ASN A 45 -17.04 14.30 -6.28
N THR A 46 -17.43 13.25 -7.01
CA THR A 46 -18.80 13.10 -7.57
C THR A 46 -19.68 12.14 -6.76
N PHE A 47 -19.20 11.61 -5.64
CA PHE A 47 -19.91 10.60 -4.85
C PHE A 47 -21.31 11.06 -4.39
N TRP A 48 -21.49 12.34 -4.13
CA TRP A 48 -22.78 12.94 -3.75
C TRP A 48 -23.86 12.73 -4.84
N ALA A 49 -23.50 12.78 -6.12
CA ALA A 49 -24.43 12.56 -7.22
C ALA A 49 -24.97 11.11 -7.22
N LEU A 50 -24.13 10.14 -6.86
CA LEU A 50 -24.54 8.72 -6.71
C LEU A 50 -25.45 8.51 -5.50
N ALA A 51 -25.27 9.28 -4.42
CA ALA A 51 -26.12 9.22 -3.24
C ALA A 51 -27.55 9.72 -3.54
N ILE A 52 -27.71 10.76 -4.36
CA ILE A 52 -29.04 11.27 -4.77
C ILE A 52 -29.80 10.23 -5.57
N ILE A 53 -29.16 9.53 -6.47
CA ILE A 53 -29.76 8.45 -7.27
C ILE A 53 -30.31 7.33 -6.38
N ASN A 54 -29.60 6.97 -5.30
CA ASN A 54 -30.07 5.95 -4.34
C ASN A 54 -31.28 6.42 -3.49
N LEU A 55 -31.40 7.71 -3.20
CA LEU A 55 -32.54 8.26 -2.45
C LEU A 55 -33.86 8.28 -3.27
N THR A 56 -33.79 8.23 -4.59
CA THR A 56 -34.95 8.21 -5.49
C THR A 56 -35.51 6.79 -5.75
N GLY A 57 -35.03 5.77 -5.01
CA GLY A 57 -35.63 4.42 -4.98
C GLY A 57 -35.24 3.48 -6.10
N THR A 58 -34.31 3.83 -6.96
CA THR A 58 -33.74 2.93 -7.97
C THR A 58 -32.49 2.22 -7.45
N ALA A 59 -32.66 1.48 -6.36
CA ALA A 59 -31.59 0.77 -5.66
C ALA A 59 -31.11 -0.51 -6.40
N ASN A 60 -30.77 -0.36 -7.66
CA ASN A 60 -30.07 -1.41 -8.37
C ASN A 60 -28.70 -0.86 -8.80
N TRP A 61 -27.66 -1.10 -7.99
CA TRP A 61 -26.30 -0.62 -8.24
C TRP A 61 -25.75 -1.01 -9.63
N LYS A 62 -26.34 -2.01 -10.27
CA LYS A 62 -26.10 -2.34 -11.68
C LYS A 62 -26.55 -1.22 -12.62
N TYR A 63 -27.55 -0.45 -12.20
CA TYR A 63 -28.03 0.74 -12.93
C TYR A 63 -27.33 2.04 -12.51
N ALA A 64 -26.67 2.11 -11.35
CA ALA A 64 -25.91 3.31 -10.99
C ALA A 64 -24.76 3.60 -11.99
N PHE A 65 -24.23 2.57 -12.64
CA PHE A 65 -23.28 2.72 -13.75
C PHE A 65 -23.97 3.13 -15.08
N GLU A 66 -25.24 2.80 -15.25
CA GLU A 66 -26.01 3.13 -16.47
C GLU A 66 -26.78 4.47 -16.36
N ILE A 67 -27.11 4.89 -15.12
CA ILE A 67 -27.88 6.14 -14.84
C ILE A 67 -26.93 7.33 -14.55
N THR A 68 -25.65 7.15 -14.48
CA THR A 68 -24.74 8.27 -14.68
C THR A 68 -24.92 8.74 -16.13
N ASN A 69 -26.07 9.42 -16.38
CA ASN A 69 -26.15 10.28 -17.54
C ASN A 69 -24.88 11.11 -17.52
N GLN A 70 -23.97 10.81 -18.41
CA GLN A 70 -22.69 11.48 -18.55
C GLN A 70 -22.85 13.00 -18.62
N ASP A 71 -24.05 13.46 -18.96
CA ASP A 71 -24.44 14.87 -19.06
C ASP A 71 -24.66 15.59 -17.72
N GLN A 72 -24.74 14.87 -16.59
CA GLN A 72 -24.98 15.48 -15.26
C GLN A 72 -23.77 15.40 -14.32
N ILE A 73 -22.77 14.59 -14.60
CA ILE A 73 -21.56 14.48 -13.80
C ILE A 73 -20.39 15.00 -14.63
N GLN A 74 -19.96 16.21 -14.32
CA GLN A 74 -18.76 16.75 -14.92
C GLN A 74 -17.53 16.18 -14.23
N LEU A 75 -16.79 15.32 -14.94
CA LEU A 75 -15.48 14.83 -14.50
C LEU A 75 -14.43 15.91 -14.76
N SER A 76 -13.37 15.91 -13.95
CA SER A 76 -12.25 16.83 -14.13
C SER A 76 -11.56 16.62 -15.48
N SER A 77 -11.03 17.70 -16.05
CA SER A 77 -10.29 17.66 -17.32
C SER A 77 -8.86 17.13 -17.13
N SER A 78 -8.30 17.29 -15.94
CA SER A 78 -6.94 16.85 -15.58
C SER A 78 -6.86 16.29 -14.16
N LEU A 79 -5.76 15.63 -13.85
CA LEU A 79 -5.49 15.14 -12.48
C LEU A 79 -5.32 16.31 -11.50
N GLU A 80 -4.66 17.37 -11.90
CA GLU A 80 -4.48 18.59 -11.09
C GLU A 80 -5.84 19.18 -10.69
N GLU A 81 -6.74 19.29 -11.63
CA GLU A 81 -8.11 19.77 -11.39
C GLU A 81 -8.86 18.82 -10.44
N ALA A 82 -8.73 17.50 -10.64
CA ALA A 82 -9.36 16.50 -9.77
C ALA A 82 -8.88 16.63 -8.31
N ILE A 83 -7.59 16.82 -8.10
CA ILE A 83 -6.98 17.03 -6.79
C ILE A 83 -7.48 18.34 -6.19
N GLN A 84 -7.46 19.41 -6.93
CA GLN A 84 -7.90 20.75 -6.47
C GLN A 84 -9.38 20.74 -6.03
N ILE A 85 -10.26 20.12 -6.81
CA ILE A 85 -11.67 19.95 -6.44
C ILE A 85 -11.79 19.14 -5.13
N ASN A 86 -10.96 18.10 -4.97
CA ASN A 86 -11.01 17.24 -3.79
C ASN A 86 -10.59 17.94 -2.49
N GLU A 87 -9.82 19.02 -2.55
CA GLU A 87 -9.42 19.79 -1.35
C GLU A 87 -10.61 20.29 -0.55
N THR A 88 -11.74 20.57 -1.20
CA THR A 88 -12.97 21.07 -0.58
C THR A 88 -14.15 20.14 -0.72
N ALA A 89 -13.96 18.95 -1.30
CA ALA A 89 -15.01 17.97 -1.50
C ALA A 89 -15.54 17.40 -0.17
N GLN A 90 -16.78 16.91 -0.18
CA GLN A 90 -17.40 16.25 0.97
C GLN A 90 -16.63 14.96 1.35
N HIS A 91 -16.06 14.26 0.36
CA HIS A 91 -15.31 13.02 0.54
C HIS A 91 -13.86 13.25 0.12
N ARG A 92 -13.06 13.75 1.06
CA ARG A 92 -11.67 14.14 0.80
C ARG A 92 -10.71 13.00 0.95
N ILE A 93 -9.86 12.79 -0.05
CA ILE A 93 -8.69 11.92 0.05
C ILE A 93 -7.61 12.68 0.83
N ILE A 94 -7.47 12.36 2.12
CA ILE A 94 -6.46 12.96 3.00
C ILE A 94 -5.14 12.20 3.02
N GLY A 95 -5.16 10.97 2.56
CA GLY A 95 -4.00 10.10 2.44
C GLY A 95 -4.13 9.22 1.19
N LEU A 96 -3.10 9.23 0.37
CA LEU A 96 -2.97 8.31 -0.77
C LEU A 96 -1.68 7.54 -0.61
N THR A 97 -1.81 6.22 -0.52
CA THR A 97 -0.70 5.29 -0.32
C THR A 97 -0.49 4.45 -1.58
N ILE A 98 0.76 4.29 -1.98
CA ILE A 98 1.18 3.42 -3.08
C ILE A 98 2.22 2.43 -2.58
N GLU A 99 2.05 1.16 -2.95
CA GLU A 99 3.03 0.11 -2.70
C GLU A 99 4.09 0.11 -3.80
N THR A 100 5.36 -0.03 -3.42
CA THR A 100 6.49 -0.09 -4.34
C THR A 100 7.61 -0.99 -3.82
N ARG A 101 8.61 -1.21 -4.66
CA ARG A 101 9.86 -1.89 -4.30
C ARG A 101 11.01 -0.89 -4.32
N PRO A 102 12.13 -1.16 -3.61
CA PRO A 102 13.26 -0.23 -3.51
C PRO A 102 13.78 0.27 -4.86
N GLU A 103 13.94 -0.61 -5.84
CA GLU A 103 14.46 -0.28 -7.16
C GLU A 103 13.66 0.77 -7.95
N PHE A 104 12.42 1.02 -7.55
CA PHE A 104 11.55 2.03 -8.19
C PHE A 104 11.52 3.39 -7.47
N VAL A 105 12.32 3.58 -6.43
CA VAL A 105 12.40 4.86 -5.72
C VAL A 105 13.43 5.77 -6.40
N THR A 106 13.10 6.21 -7.61
CA THR A 106 13.89 7.20 -8.36
C THR A 106 13.38 8.62 -8.10
N ASP A 107 14.24 9.65 -8.37
CA ASP A 107 13.82 11.05 -8.24
C ASP A 107 12.63 11.37 -9.14
N GLN A 108 12.59 10.82 -10.35
CA GLN A 108 11.46 11.02 -11.26
C GLN A 108 10.18 10.40 -10.70
N ASN A 109 10.23 9.15 -10.24
CA ASN A 109 9.06 8.50 -9.64
C ASN A 109 8.60 9.21 -8.37
N CYS A 110 9.51 9.75 -7.57
CA CYS A 110 9.14 10.54 -6.38
C CYS A 110 8.41 11.83 -6.78
N ARG A 111 8.90 12.56 -7.78
CA ARG A 111 8.21 13.75 -8.31
C ARG A 111 6.83 13.41 -8.88
N ASP A 112 6.74 12.38 -9.70
CA ASP A 112 5.47 11.96 -10.30
C ASP A 112 4.46 11.55 -9.22
N ARG A 113 4.88 10.79 -8.21
CA ARG A 113 4.01 10.41 -7.08
C ARG A 113 3.54 11.62 -6.28
N ARG A 114 4.42 12.61 -6.03
CA ARG A 114 4.00 13.87 -5.37
C ARG A 114 2.97 14.62 -6.21
N ALA A 115 3.18 14.72 -7.52
CA ALA A 115 2.22 15.33 -8.44
C ALA A 115 0.87 14.59 -8.48
N MET A 116 0.86 13.28 -8.24
CA MET A 116 -0.37 12.47 -8.12
C MET A 116 -1.06 12.61 -6.75
N GLY A 117 -0.54 13.41 -5.82
CA GLY A 117 -1.11 13.57 -4.47
C GLY A 117 -0.76 12.42 -3.51
N VAL A 118 0.21 11.57 -3.84
CA VAL A 118 0.67 10.50 -2.94
C VAL A 118 1.30 11.08 -1.69
N THR A 119 0.89 10.58 -0.54
CA THR A 119 1.36 11.03 0.79
C THR A 119 2.21 9.98 1.49
N ARG A 120 1.98 8.70 1.21
CA ARG A 120 2.66 7.57 1.85
C ARG A 120 3.14 6.56 0.82
N ILE A 121 4.28 5.97 1.08
CA ILE A 121 4.84 4.85 0.30
C ILE A 121 4.90 3.62 1.19
N GLU A 122 4.41 2.49 0.69
CA GLU A 122 4.62 1.18 1.31
C GLU A 122 5.74 0.45 0.60
N MET A 123 6.73 -0.02 1.35
CA MET A 123 7.91 -0.66 0.79
C MET A 123 8.08 -2.07 1.32
N GLY A 124 8.21 -3.02 0.41
CA GLY A 124 8.47 -4.42 0.74
C GLY A 124 9.94 -4.67 1.09
N VAL A 125 10.35 -4.36 2.31
CA VAL A 125 11.71 -4.60 2.85
C VAL A 125 11.90 -6.08 3.16
N GLN A 126 10.97 -6.65 3.91
CA GLN A 126 10.80 -8.06 4.27
C GLN A 126 11.76 -8.54 5.37
N SER A 127 13.06 -8.28 5.30
CA SER A 127 14.09 -8.62 6.28
C SER A 127 15.23 -7.61 6.23
N THR A 128 16.04 -7.53 7.29
CA THR A 128 17.33 -6.79 7.30
C THR A 128 18.53 -7.71 7.10
N ASP A 129 18.31 -9.02 6.97
CA ASP A 129 19.35 -10.02 6.70
C ASP A 129 19.47 -10.25 5.18
N ASP A 130 20.57 -9.78 4.58
CA ASP A 130 20.80 -9.89 3.13
C ASP A 130 20.84 -11.34 2.65
N ALA A 131 21.36 -12.28 3.45
CA ALA A 131 21.37 -13.70 3.07
C ALA A 131 19.93 -14.28 3.00
N VAL A 132 19.04 -13.83 3.89
CA VAL A 132 17.62 -14.19 3.84
C VAL A 132 16.95 -13.57 2.61
N LEU A 133 17.26 -12.30 2.30
CA LEU A 133 16.74 -11.62 1.10
C LEU A 133 17.17 -12.35 -0.19
N ASP A 134 18.43 -12.77 -0.29
CA ASP A 134 18.95 -13.52 -1.44
C ASP A 134 18.27 -14.89 -1.61
N LEU A 135 18.14 -15.66 -0.53
CA LEU A 135 17.45 -16.95 -0.55
C LEU A 135 16.00 -16.84 -1.01
N ASN A 136 15.36 -15.72 -0.74
CA ASN A 136 13.98 -15.43 -1.14
C ASN A 136 13.89 -14.60 -2.43
N LYS A 137 15.00 -14.44 -3.16
CA LYS A 137 15.07 -13.80 -4.48
C LYS A 137 14.46 -12.39 -4.49
N ARG A 138 14.73 -11.60 -3.43
CA ARG A 138 14.13 -10.27 -3.28
C ARG A 138 14.70 -9.23 -4.25
N GLY A 139 15.95 -9.42 -4.72
CA GLY A 139 16.59 -8.57 -5.71
C GLY A 139 17.02 -7.20 -5.18
N HIS A 140 17.09 -7.04 -3.85
CA HIS A 140 17.64 -5.85 -3.16
C HIS A 140 18.25 -6.27 -1.82
N HIS A 141 19.16 -5.46 -1.32
CA HIS A 141 19.81 -5.60 -0.03
C HIS A 141 19.49 -4.43 0.90
N LEU A 142 19.85 -4.54 2.17
CA LEU A 142 19.55 -3.54 3.19
C LEU A 142 20.11 -2.15 2.84
N ALA A 143 21.34 -2.08 2.31
CA ALA A 143 21.97 -0.81 1.93
C ALA A 143 21.17 -0.03 0.87
N GLU A 144 20.56 -0.71 -0.09
CA GLU A 144 19.68 -0.10 -1.09
C GLU A 144 18.38 0.40 -0.45
N VAL A 145 17.80 -0.39 0.43
CA VAL A 145 16.60 0.01 1.20
C VAL A 145 16.88 1.30 1.99
N GLU A 146 17.98 1.37 2.74
CA GLU A 146 18.37 2.55 3.51
C GLU A 146 18.46 3.81 2.65
N LYS A 147 19.16 3.69 1.52
CA LYS A 147 19.30 4.77 0.55
C LYS A 147 17.96 5.27 0.02
N GLU A 148 17.09 4.34 -0.35
CA GLU A 148 15.81 4.70 -0.94
C GLU A 148 14.80 5.23 0.10
N LEU A 149 14.81 4.74 1.34
CA LEU A 149 14.03 5.32 2.43
C LEU A 149 14.52 6.72 2.79
N HIS A 150 15.83 6.97 2.75
CA HIS A 150 16.37 8.33 2.92
C HIS A 150 15.85 9.27 1.83
N LYS A 151 15.83 8.83 0.57
CA LYS A 151 15.27 9.59 -0.55
C LYS A 151 13.77 9.89 -0.34
N LEU A 152 12.98 8.92 0.08
CA LEU A 152 11.56 9.16 0.38
C LEU A 152 11.35 10.27 1.41
N ARG A 153 12.19 10.33 2.45
CA ARG A 153 12.17 11.44 3.43
C ARG A 153 12.49 12.79 2.80
N GLN A 154 13.48 12.84 1.90
CA GLN A 154 13.82 14.08 1.20
C GLN A 154 12.66 14.62 0.36
N TYR A 155 11.82 13.72 -0.17
CA TYR A 155 10.59 14.08 -0.88
C TYR A 155 9.37 14.23 0.04
N ALA A 156 9.56 14.25 1.36
CA ALA A 156 8.52 14.43 2.38
C ALA A 156 7.40 13.36 2.33
N PHE A 157 7.69 12.14 1.90
CA PHE A 157 6.76 11.03 2.05
C PHE A 157 6.80 10.48 3.48
N LYS A 158 5.64 10.12 4.00
CA LYS A 158 5.55 9.07 5.01
C LYS A 158 5.83 7.73 4.37
N PHE A 159 6.35 6.78 5.13
CA PHE A 159 6.48 5.42 4.60
C PHE A 159 6.23 4.35 5.65
N SER A 160 5.62 3.28 5.21
CA SER A 160 5.53 2.02 5.94
C SER A 160 6.42 0.98 5.30
N ILE A 161 6.94 0.09 6.11
CA ILE A 161 7.72 -1.06 5.63
C ILE A 161 6.99 -2.36 5.95
N HIS A 162 7.09 -3.30 5.01
CA HIS A 162 6.59 -4.65 5.22
C HIS A 162 7.75 -5.51 5.73
N ILE A 163 7.53 -6.22 6.82
CA ILE A 163 8.46 -7.21 7.40
C ILE A 163 7.77 -8.57 7.41
N MET A 164 8.48 -9.57 6.92
CA MET A 164 7.97 -10.95 6.79
C MET A 164 8.80 -11.92 7.64
N PRO A 165 8.45 -12.14 8.92
CA PRO A 165 9.08 -13.18 9.71
C PRO A 165 8.81 -14.57 9.14
N GLY A 166 9.75 -15.48 9.34
CA GLY A 166 9.66 -16.85 8.88
C GLY A 166 9.96 -17.03 7.40
N LEU A 167 10.68 -16.12 6.76
CA LEU A 167 11.18 -16.33 5.39
C LEU A 167 12.13 -17.53 5.32
N TYR A 168 12.25 -18.17 4.14
CA TYR A 168 13.18 -19.26 3.95
C TYR A 168 14.62 -18.84 4.29
N GLY A 169 15.28 -19.62 5.14
CA GLY A 169 16.62 -19.30 5.67
C GLY A 169 16.66 -18.33 6.86
N SER A 170 15.50 -17.84 7.30
CA SER A 170 15.42 -17.09 8.56
C SER A 170 15.33 -18.02 9.77
N THR A 171 15.57 -17.47 10.95
CA THR A 171 15.36 -18.08 12.28
C THR A 171 14.66 -17.08 13.18
N LEU A 172 14.13 -17.55 14.31
CA LEU A 172 13.51 -16.68 15.32
C LEU A 172 14.45 -15.53 15.73
N GLU A 173 15.74 -15.81 15.94
CA GLU A 173 16.75 -14.81 16.31
C GLU A 173 16.96 -13.76 15.21
N LYS A 174 17.03 -14.19 13.95
CA LYS A 174 17.16 -13.28 12.80
C LYS A 174 15.93 -12.40 12.63
N ASP A 175 14.75 -12.97 12.81
CA ASP A 175 13.49 -12.22 12.73
C ASP A 175 13.40 -11.18 13.86
N ILE A 176 13.75 -11.54 15.09
CA ILE A 176 13.85 -10.58 16.21
C ILE A 176 14.91 -9.51 15.92
N GLN A 177 16.07 -9.89 15.36
CA GLN A 177 17.11 -8.93 14.99
C GLN A 177 16.65 -7.96 13.92
N THR A 178 15.89 -8.42 12.93
CA THR A 178 15.27 -7.54 11.90
C THR A 178 14.47 -6.41 12.54
N PHE A 179 13.65 -6.68 13.56
CA PHE A 179 12.90 -5.62 14.24
C PHE A 179 13.81 -4.69 15.07
N ARG A 180 14.83 -5.24 15.74
CA ARG A 180 15.82 -4.42 16.45
C ARG A 180 16.52 -3.46 15.49
N ASP A 181 16.91 -3.93 14.31
CA ASP A 181 17.55 -3.11 13.29
C ASP A 181 16.59 -2.00 12.80
N VAL A 182 15.33 -2.31 12.56
CA VAL A 182 14.33 -1.32 12.16
C VAL A 182 14.19 -0.18 13.17
N TYR A 183 14.27 -0.48 14.47
CA TYR A 183 14.17 0.56 15.51
C TYR A 183 15.49 1.27 15.77
N ALA A 184 16.61 0.57 15.71
CA ALA A 184 17.93 1.13 16.01
C ALA A 184 18.54 1.90 14.85
N ASN A 185 18.34 1.44 13.62
CA ASN A 185 18.94 2.01 12.42
C ASN A 185 18.28 3.35 12.06
N PRO A 186 19.02 4.48 12.06
CA PRO A 186 18.47 5.80 11.81
C PRO A 186 17.92 5.97 10.39
N TYR A 187 18.37 5.15 9.44
CA TYR A 187 17.92 5.19 8.05
C TYR A 187 16.60 4.44 7.83
N LEU A 188 16.30 3.45 8.64
CA LEU A 188 15.05 2.71 8.55
C LEU A 188 13.90 3.50 9.19
N LYS A 189 13.75 3.53 10.48
CA LYS A 189 12.73 4.28 11.27
C LYS A 189 11.45 4.64 10.50
N PRO A 190 10.65 3.67 10.07
CA PRO A 190 9.43 3.92 9.32
C PRO A 190 8.36 4.61 10.19
N ASP A 191 7.40 5.28 9.56
CA ASP A 191 6.21 5.79 10.26
C ASP A 191 5.29 4.64 10.69
N GLU A 192 5.34 3.50 9.98
CA GLU A 192 4.50 2.33 10.24
C GLU A 192 5.23 1.04 9.81
N ILE A 193 5.00 -0.02 10.56
CA ILE A 193 5.47 -1.37 10.20
C ILE A 193 4.27 -2.25 9.95
N LYS A 194 4.26 -2.93 8.81
CA LYS A 194 3.30 -4.00 8.52
C LYS A 194 3.97 -5.35 8.76
N PHE A 195 3.42 -6.09 9.69
CA PHE A 195 3.90 -7.40 10.12
C PHE A 195 3.15 -8.49 9.36
N TYR A 196 3.82 -9.18 8.46
CA TYR A 196 3.25 -10.24 7.62
C TYR A 196 4.00 -11.57 7.80
N PRO A 197 3.61 -12.43 8.76
CA PRO A 197 4.21 -13.75 8.88
C PRO A 197 4.12 -14.52 7.56
N THR A 198 5.22 -15.18 7.20
CA THR A 198 5.31 -15.93 5.95
C THR A 198 4.35 -17.11 5.95
N SER A 199 3.53 -17.22 4.91
CA SER A 199 2.58 -18.30 4.71
C SER A 199 2.98 -19.17 3.52
N VAL A 200 2.80 -20.48 3.66
CA VAL A 200 3.04 -21.45 2.58
C VAL A 200 1.80 -21.53 1.68
N ILE A 201 1.95 -21.12 0.44
CA ILE A 201 0.86 -21.10 -0.54
C ILE A 201 1.12 -22.20 -1.59
N PRO A 202 0.15 -23.06 -1.92
CA PRO A 202 0.29 -24.06 -2.99
C PRO A 202 0.75 -23.44 -4.31
N GLN A 203 1.54 -24.19 -5.08
CA GLN A 203 2.10 -23.78 -6.37
C GLN A 203 3.20 -22.72 -6.29
N THR A 204 3.77 -22.46 -5.12
CA THR A 204 4.97 -21.61 -4.94
C THR A 204 6.22 -22.47 -4.71
N GLU A 205 7.40 -21.90 -5.01
CA GLU A 205 8.69 -22.56 -4.71
C GLU A 205 8.82 -22.87 -3.20
N LEU A 206 8.32 -21.99 -2.35
CA LEU A 206 8.31 -22.20 -0.91
C LEU A 206 7.48 -23.43 -0.51
N TYR A 207 6.36 -23.67 -1.20
CA TYR A 207 5.55 -24.88 -1.00
C TYR A 207 6.32 -26.13 -1.38
N GLU A 208 7.11 -26.12 -2.46
CA GLU A 208 7.95 -27.24 -2.85
C GLU A 208 9.03 -27.54 -1.79
N LEU A 209 9.68 -26.51 -1.26
CA LEU A 209 10.64 -26.64 -0.16
C LEU A 209 9.99 -27.21 1.10
N TYR A 210 8.77 -26.77 1.43
CA TYR A 210 8.00 -27.33 2.53
C TYR A 210 7.67 -28.80 2.34
N GLN A 211 7.20 -29.22 1.15
CA GLN A 211 6.91 -30.61 0.83
C GLN A 211 8.17 -31.51 0.88
N GLN A 212 9.35 -30.97 0.59
CA GLN A 212 10.63 -31.65 0.68
C GLN A 212 11.21 -31.68 2.11
N GLY A 213 10.51 -31.08 3.09
CA GLY A 213 11.02 -30.97 4.47
C GLY A 213 12.20 -30.01 4.65
N LYS A 214 12.48 -29.16 3.64
CA LYS A 214 13.59 -28.18 3.67
C LYS A 214 13.19 -26.83 4.24
N TYR A 215 11.92 -26.61 4.44
CA TYR A 215 11.36 -25.40 5.06
C TYR A 215 10.29 -25.79 6.08
N GLN A 216 10.27 -25.08 7.18
CA GLN A 216 9.22 -25.19 8.21
C GLN A 216 8.57 -23.81 8.37
N PRO A 217 7.22 -23.70 8.28
CA PRO A 217 6.52 -22.45 8.55
C PRO A 217 6.77 -21.96 9.98
N ILE A 218 6.85 -20.67 10.15
CA ILE A 218 6.91 -20.02 11.46
C ILE A 218 5.67 -20.40 12.29
N THR A 219 5.89 -20.73 13.55
CA THR A 219 4.81 -21.13 14.47
C THR A 219 4.12 -19.93 15.12
N THR A 220 2.92 -20.15 15.66
CA THR A 220 2.20 -19.11 16.42
C THR A 220 2.98 -18.68 17.68
N GLU A 221 3.69 -19.60 18.30
CA GLU A 221 4.53 -19.36 19.47
C GLU A 221 5.70 -18.45 19.12
N GLU A 222 6.39 -18.71 18.02
CA GLU A 222 7.49 -17.86 17.53
C GLU A 222 6.99 -16.46 17.13
N ILE A 223 5.85 -16.36 16.42
CA ILE A 223 5.19 -15.08 16.12
C ILE A 223 4.89 -14.32 17.42
N SER A 224 4.34 -14.99 18.42
CA SER A 224 4.05 -14.40 19.72
C SER A 224 5.30 -13.91 20.42
N GLU A 225 6.41 -14.65 20.33
CA GLU A 225 7.68 -14.27 20.94
C GLU A 225 8.30 -13.05 20.23
N ILE A 226 8.26 -13.00 18.90
CA ILE A 226 8.70 -11.82 18.14
C ILE A 226 7.92 -10.58 18.61
N ILE A 227 6.58 -10.66 18.65
CA ILE A 227 5.73 -9.53 19.07
C ILE A 227 6.06 -9.09 20.49
N LYS A 228 6.17 -10.02 21.43
CA LYS A 228 6.49 -9.69 22.83
C LYS A 228 7.88 -9.06 23.01
N THR A 229 8.84 -9.48 22.20
CA THR A 229 10.23 -9.01 22.30
C THR A 229 10.45 -7.67 21.64
N THR A 230 9.67 -7.37 20.59
CA THR A 230 9.89 -6.19 19.72
C THR A 230 8.99 -5.00 20.06
N PHE A 231 7.83 -5.22 20.67
CA PHE A 231 6.85 -4.16 20.99
C PHE A 231 6.71 -3.88 22.49
N ARG A 232 7.77 -4.13 23.25
CA ARG A 232 7.85 -3.79 24.69
C ARG A 232 8.54 -2.47 24.97
#